data_dc06ad626a25e8daa1cf77bd25535fcf
#
_entry.id   dc06ad626a25e8daa1cf77bd25535fcf
#
_cell.length_a   1.000
_cell.length_b   1.000
_cell.length_c   1.000
_cell.angle_alpha   90.00
_cell.angle_beta   90.00
_cell.angle_gamma   90.00
#
_symmetry.space_group_name_H-M   'P 1'
#
loop_
_entity.id
_entity.type
_entity.pdbx_description
1 polymer ?
#
loop_
_entity_poly.entity_id
_entity_poly.type
_entity_poly.pdbx_seq_one_letter_code
_entity_poly.pdbx_strand_id
1 'polypeptide(L)'
;MNCIRCKAELPEGAAYCPTCGKKQTGTPPRKALKRANGTGTVYKLSGRRRRPWVAAKNKVIIGYYERKTDATEALEKLSGRDLSERYNMTFAEVFEVWKAEHYQEIGEKGVEGYNRAFAVFAPLHGKKFRDLRTADFQLALDPHMQKSHSTVSKYKQLITQMSQWAIREEICTTNFAKFVRLPENVKKEKDIFTDQEIAKLEADNSETAKIVLMLIYTGMRIGELFLLPLADYHGTCVVGGEKTEAGRNRIIPIRPEGRRCFAYFAQQADGPLLLSGYTGQRRPENYRKRDYYPLLKKLGIPQKNPHCTRHTYASWARKQGMAPETLQKILGHADYSTTANIYVHTDAEELIQAVENC
;
A
#
# COMPACT_ATOMS: atom_id res chain seq x y z
N MET A 1 -63.56 19.47 44.15
CA MET A 1 -62.16 19.38 44.44
C MET A 1 -61.67 20.70 44.99
N ASN A 2 -60.53 20.73 45.77
CA ASN A 2 -60.09 21.97 46.38
C ASN A 2 -58.93 22.61 45.58
N CYS A 3 -58.89 23.94 45.52
CA CYS A 3 -57.88 24.69 44.85
C CYS A 3 -56.47 24.36 45.36
N ILE A 4 -55.52 24.10 44.46
CA ILE A 4 -54.12 23.75 44.79
C ILE A 4 -53.39 24.91 45.48
N ARG A 5 -53.86 26.20 45.34
CA ARG A 5 -53.23 27.38 45.93
C ARG A 5 -53.96 27.89 47.18
N CYS A 6 -55.26 28.19 47.10
CA CYS A 6 -56.03 28.84 48.18
C CYS A 6 -56.96 27.90 48.96
N LYS A 7 -56.97 26.61 48.58
CA LYS A 7 -57.83 25.60 49.23
C LYS A 7 -59.33 25.79 49.13
N ALA A 8 -59.79 26.84 48.42
CA ALA A 8 -61.23 27.05 48.18
C ALA A 8 -61.86 25.87 47.43
N GLU A 9 -63.13 25.54 47.73
CA GLU A 9 -63.85 24.47 47.05
C GLU A 9 -64.14 24.87 45.58
N LEU A 10 -63.86 23.95 44.67
CA LEU A 10 -64.02 24.21 43.23
C LEU A 10 -65.04 23.30 42.61
N PRO A 11 -65.80 23.78 41.64
CA PRO A 11 -66.63 22.91 40.82
C PRO A 11 -65.86 21.82 40.15
N GLU A 12 -66.54 20.70 39.92
CA GLU A 12 -65.85 19.57 39.22
C GLU A 12 -65.52 19.98 37.78
N GLY A 13 -64.21 19.78 37.38
CA GLY A 13 -63.77 20.17 36.06
C GLY A 13 -63.28 21.63 35.91
N ALA A 14 -63.30 22.44 36.99
CA ALA A 14 -62.85 23.85 36.93
C ALA A 14 -61.39 23.95 36.50
N ALA A 15 -61.11 24.59 35.36
CA ALA A 15 -59.75 24.83 34.81
C ALA A 15 -58.99 25.92 35.59
N TYR A 16 -59.71 26.85 36.26
CA TYR A 16 -59.14 27.96 37.06
C TYR A 16 -59.95 28.12 38.35
N CYS A 17 -59.32 28.54 39.43
CA CYS A 17 -59.94 28.87 40.67
C CYS A 17 -60.65 30.24 40.57
N PRO A 18 -61.98 30.34 40.81
CA PRO A 18 -62.63 31.61 40.72
C PRO A 18 -62.21 32.59 41.85
N THR A 19 -61.66 32.07 42.95
CA THR A 19 -61.25 32.87 44.11
C THR A 19 -59.83 33.46 43.96
N CYS A 20 -58.91 32.74 43.39
CA CYS A 20 -57.54 33.20 43.33
C CYS A 20 -56.91 33.16 41.91
N GLY A 21 -57.63 32.84 40.88
CA GLY A 21 -57.25 32.80 39.50
C GLY A 21 -56.21 31.69 39.15
N LYS A 22 -55.83 30.83 40.12
CA LYS A 22 -54.82 29.79 39.86
C LYS A 22 -55.42 28.70 38.97
N LYS A 23 -54.68 28.40 37.89
CA LYS A 23 -55.01 27.27 37.02
C LYS A 23 -54.95 25.94 37.81
N GLN A 24 -56.00 25.15 37.76
CA GLN A 24 -56.20 23.93 38.56
C GLN A 24 -55.84 22.66 37.75
N THR A 25 -56.09 22.69 36.48
CA THR A 25 -55.68 21.59 35.60
C THR A 25 -54.29 21.83 35.13
N GLY A 26 -53.34 21.07 35.64
CA GLY A 26 -52.09 20.85 34.92
C GLY A 26 -52.43 20.11 33.62
N THR A 27 -52.23 20.73 32.46
CA THR A 27 -52.21 19.95 31.23
C THR A 27 -51.16 18.86 31.47
N PRO A 28 -51.53 17.56 31.43
CA PRO A 28 -50.55 16.53 31.62
C PRO A 28 -49.40 16.80 30.63
N PRO A 29 -48.15 16.74 31.04
CA PRO A 29 -47.05 16.99 30.12
C PRO A 29 -47.26 16.11 28.89
N ARG A 30 -47.35 16.73 27.70
CA ARG A 30 -47.47 15.98 26.44
C ARG A 30 -46.38 14.93 26.45
N LYS A 31 -46.75 13.64 26.51
CA LYS A 31 -45.80 12.56 26.36
C LYS A 31 -45.01 12.82 25.09
N ALA A 32 -43.72 13.00 25.22
CA ALA A 32 -42.83 13.17 24.05
C ALA A 32 -43.11 12.02 23.06
N LEU A 33 -43.44 12.38 21.83
CA LEU A 33 -43.70 11.40 20.77
C LEU A 33 -42.47 10.50 20.68
N LYS A 34 -42.67 9.20 20.83
CA LYS A 34 -41.60 8.20 20.61
C LYS A 34 -41.22 8.25 19.13
N ARG A 35 -39.92 8.25 18.84
CA ARG A 35 -39.44 8.13 17.48
C ARG A 35 -39.80 6.76 16.91
N ALA A 36 -39.99 6.67 15.59
CA ALA A 36 -40.26 5.40 14.91
C ALA A 36 -39.16 4.37 15.19
N ASN A 37 -39.52 3.10 15.26
CA ASN A 37 -38.53 2.02 15.46
C ASN A 37 -37.47 2.05 14.38
N GLY A 38 -36.19 1.81 14.76
CA GLY A 38 -35.04 1.82 13.83
C GLY A 38 -34.44 3.22 13.55
N THR A 39 -35.12 4.32 13.97
CA THR A 39 -34.58 5.69 13.72
C THR A 39 -33.56 6.15 14.75
N GLY A 40 -33.26 5.33 15.76
CA GLY A 40 -32.31 5.65 16.83
C GLY A 40 -32.92 6.47 17.97
N THR A 41 -32.13 6.77 18.98
CA THR A 41 -32.57 7.40 20.24
C THR A 41 -31.75 8.64 20.54
N VAL A 42 -32.40 9.70 21.01
CA VAL A 42 -31.77 10.88 21.60
C VAL A 42 -32.17 10.96 23.08
N TYR A 43 -31.17 10.96 23.96
CA TYR A 43 -31.41 11.06 25.40
C TYR A 43 -30.44 12.01 26.08
N LYS A 44 -30.79 12.49 27.25
CA LYS A 44 -29.93 13.42 28.03
C LYS A 44 -29.26 12.66 29.17
N LEU A 45 -27.95 12.81 29.28
CA LEU A 45 -27.18 12.31 30.44
C LEU A 45 -27.40 13.19 31.68
N SER A 46 -27.39 12.60 32.85
CA SER A 46 -27.43 13.29 34.13
C SER A 46 -26.13 13.99 34.48
N GLY A 47 -26.18 14.97 35.37
CA GLY A 47 -25.06 15.74 35.86
C GLY A 47 -24.69 16.97 34.98
N ARG A 48 -23.75 17.79 35.50
CA ARG A 48 -23.22 18.99 34.78
C ARG A 48 -22.24 18.57 33.69
N ARG A 49 -22.70 18.50 32.45
CA ARG A 49 -21.89 18.14 31.28
C ARG A 49 -22.02 19.22 30.20
N ARG A 50 -20.91 19.56 29.55
CA ARG A 50 -20.91 20.50 28.41
C ARG A 50 -21.71 19.97 27.23
N ARG A 51 -21.70 18.65 27.01
CA ARG A 51 -22.42 17.97 25.92
C ARG A 51 -23.31 16.87 26.49
N PRO A 52 -24.47 17.20 27.06
CA PRO A 52 -25.29 16.24 27.76
C PRO A 52 -26.18 15.38 26.85
N TRP A 53 -26.39 15.77 25.61
CA TRP A 53 -27.28 15.05 24.69
C TRP A 53 -26.52 14.00 23.91
N VAL A 54 -27.07 12.78 23.92
CA VAL A 54 -26.49 11.63 23.22
C VAL A 54 -27.40 11.24 22.08
N ALA A 55 -26.82 11.05 20.89
CA ALA A 55 -27.48 10.36 19.80
C ALA A 55 -26.94 8.94 19.71
N ALA A 56 -27.80 7.94 19.67
CA ALA A 56 -27.45 6.53 19.54
C ALA A 56 -28.40 5.82 18.56
N LYS A 57 -27.83 4.88 17.77
CA LYS A 57 -28.59 4.01 16.87
C LYS A 57 -28.01 2.60 16.96
N ASN A 58 -28.87 1.57 17.01
CA ASN A 58 -28.46 0.16 17.13
C ASN A 58 -27.40 -0.10 18.25
N LYS A 59 -27.67 0.54 19.43
CA LYS A 59 -26.75 0.53 20.60
C LYS A 59 -25.38 1.24 20.39
N VAL A 60 -25.11 1.76 19.19
CA VAL A 60 -23.89 2.51 18.89
C VAL A 60 -24.08 3.99 19.17
N ILE A 61 -23.20 4.59 19.99
CA ILE A 61 -23.21 6.02 20.28
C ILE A 61 -22.62 6.76 19.07
N ILE A 62 -23.45 7.63 18.46
CA ILE A 62 -23.03 8.45 17.31
C ILE A 62 -22.16 9.62 17.80
N GLY A 63 -22.61 10.30 18.86
CA GLY A 63 -21.90 11.43 19.43
C GLY A 63 -22.59 12.04 20.64
N TYR A 64 -21.89 13.03 21.24
CA TYR A 64 -22.35 13.84 22.36
C TYR A 64 -22.50 15.28 21.89
N TYR A 65 -23.65 15.92 22.18
CA TYR A 65 -24.05 17.21 21.63
C TYR A 65 -24.45 18.18 22.75
N GLU A 66 -24.31 19.48 22.51
CA GLU A 66 -24.74 20.52 23.46
C GLU A 66 -26.24 20.68 23.47
N ARG A 67 -26.88 20.53 22.30
CA ARG A 67 -28.35 20.70 22.14
C ARG A 67 -28.99 19.40 21.65
N LYS A 68 -30.28 19.24 22.01
CA LYS A 68 -31.09 18.11 21.55
C LYS A 68 -31.28 18.13 20.02
N THR A 69 -31.43 19.31 19.45
CA THR A 69 -31.56 19.53 18.00
C THR A 69 -30.38 18.93 17.24
N ASP A 70 -29.15 19.25 17.66
CA ASP A 70 -27.90 18.79 17.01
C ASP A 70 -27.79 17.26 17.07
N ALA A 71 -28.20 16.66 18.20
CA ALA A 71 -28.24 15.21 18.35
C ALA A 71 -29.30 14.57 17.42
N THR A 72 -30.43 15.27 17.22
CA THR A 72 -31.49 14.80 16.33
C THR A 72 -31.10 14.86 14.88
N GLU A 73 -30.53 15.98 14.44
CA GLU A 73 -29.99 16.16 13.08
C GLU A 73 -28.90 15.12 12.75
N ALA A 74 -28.01 14.82 13.72
CA ALA A 74 -27.00 13.79 13.55
C ALA A 74 -27.61 12.40 13.29
N LEU A 75 -28.73 12.06 13.97
CA LEU A 75 -29.47 10.84 13.70
C LEU A 75 -30.16 10.85 12.33
N GLU A 76 -30.72 11.99 11.93
CA GLU A 76 -31.41 12.13 10.65
C GLU A 76 -30.49 11.97 9.47
N LYS A 77 -29.23 12.50 9.57
CA LYS A 77 -28.17 12.29 8.58
C LYS A 77 -27.79 10.82 8.39
N LEU A 78 -28.07 9.98 9.39
CA LEU A 78 -27.83 8.54 9.38
C LEU A 78 -29.13 7.73 9.17
N SER A 79 -30.22 8.40 8.81
CA SER A 79 -31.50 7.74 8.49
C SER A 79 -31.31 6.78 7.31
N GLY A 80 -31.87 5.57 7.44
CA GLY A 80 -31.76 4.53 6.40
C GLY A 80 -30.43 3.77 6.36
N ARG A 81 -29.46 4.04 7.26
CA ARG A 81 -28.20 3.29 7.34
C ARG A 81 -28.17 2.43 8.60
N ASP A 82 -27.77 1.19 8.47
CA ASP A 82 -27.33 0.41 9.62
C ASP A 82 -25.94 0.86 10.05
N LEU A 83 -25.70 0.90 11.35
CA LEU A 83 -24.41 1.25 11.91
C LEU A 83 -23.71 -0.02 12.37
N SER A 84 -22.54 -0.28 11.83
CA SER A 84 -21.64 -1.32 12.30
C SER A 84 -21.26 -1.08 13.76
N GLU A 85 -21.07 -2.13 14.54
CA GLU A 85 -20.48 -2.05 15.88
C GLU A 85 -19.08 -1.39 15.83
N ARG A 86 -18.41 -1.51 14.68
CA ARG A 86 -17.10 -0.94 14.37
C ARG A 86 -17.13 0.56 14.02
N TYR A 87 -18.32 1.19 13.98
CA TYR A 87 -18.54 2.59 13.56
C TYR A 87 -17.68 3.62 14.31
N ASN A 88 -17.31 3.32 15.56
CA ASN A 88 -16.50 4.21 16.38
C ASN A 88 -15.01 3.89 16.41
N MET A 89 -14.54 2.91 15.64
CA MET A 89 -13.13 2.53 15.63
C MET A 89 -12.24 3.70 15.21
N THR A 90 -11.12 3.82 15.90
CA THR A 90 -10.05 4.74 15.58
C THR A 90 -9.26 4.24 14.37
N PHE A 91 -8.40 5.09 13.80
CA PHE A 91 -7.50 4.71 12.71
C PHE A 91 -6.61 3.52 13.10
N ALA A 92 -6.08 3.52 14.32
CA ALA A 92 -5.24 2.42 14.81
C ALA A 92 -6.02 1.11 14.95
N GLU A 93 -7.23 1.16 15.52
CA GLU A 93 -8.09 -0.03 15.67
C GLU A 93 -8.50 -0.61 14.32
N VAL A 94 -8.83 0.24 13.34
CA VAL A 94 -9.10 -0.20 11.96
C VAL A 94 -7.88 -0.88 11.36
N PHE A 95 -6.67 -0.32 11.56
CA PHE A 95 -5.45 -0.93 11.08
C PHE A 95 -5.21 -2.33 11.67
N GLU A 96 -5.41 -2.50 12.97
CA GLU A 96 -5.19 -3.80 13.64
C GLU A 96 -6.11 -4.89 13.08
N VAL A 97 -7.40 -4.59 12.88
CA VAL A 97 -8.35 -5.56 12.32
C VAL A 97 -8.09 -5.82 10.83
N TRP A 98 -7.88 -4.77 10.05
CA TRP A 98 -7.52 -4.88 8.63
C TRP A 98 -6.22 -5.68 8.43
N LYS A 99 -5.21 -5.43 9.24
CA LYS A 99 -3.93 -6.12 9.22
C LYS A 99 -4.07 -7.63 9.46
N ALA A 100 -4.92 -8.02 10.41
CA ALA A 100 -5.14 -9.43 10.74
C ALA A 100 -5.69 -10.25 9.55
N GLU A 101 -6.51 -9.62 8.71
CA GLU A 101 -7.03 -10.22 7.47
C GLU A 101 -5.96 -10.18 6.35
N HIS A 102 -5.38 -9.02 6.11
CA HIS A 102 -4.55 -8.75 4.94
C HIS A 102 -3.15 -9.39 5.00
N TYR A 103 -2.56 -9.51 6.19
CA TYR A 103 -1.19 -10.03 6.33
C TYR A 103 -1.07 -11.53 6.11
N GLN A 104 -2.18 -12.26 6.07
CA GLN A 104 -2.19 -13.68 5.74
C GLN A 104 -1.79 -13.96 4.27
N GLU A 105 -1.99 -12.98 3.39
CA GLU A 105 -1.79 -13.10 1.95
C GLU A 105 -0.47 -12.49 1.45
N ILE A 106 0.32 -11.86 2.34
CA ILE A 106 1.53 -11.13 1.96
C ILE A 106 2.79 -11.61 2.68
N GLY A 107 3.93 -11.56 1.99
CA GLY A 107 5.21 -11.92 2.58
C GLY A 107 5.79 -10.85 3.51
N GLU A 108 6.79 -11.23 4.32
CA GLU A 108 7.44 -10.38 5.35
C GLU A 108 7.81 -8.97 4.88
N LYS A 109 8.40 -8.82 3.69
CA LYS A 109 8.76 -7.50 3.13
C LYS A 109 7.54 -6.60 2.86
N GLY A 110 6.40 -7.21 2.54
CA GLY A 110 5.12 -6.51 2.41
C GLY A 110 4.63 -6.02 3.76
N VAL A 111 4.64 -6.88 4.78
CA VAL A 111 4.31 -6.57 6.17
C VAL A 111 5.14 -5.40 6.70
N GLU A 112 6.47 -5.44 6.53
CA GLU A 112 7.36 -4.33 6.91
C GLU A 112 7.00 -3.02 6.17
N GLY A 113 6.63 -3.13 4.89
CA GLY A 113 6.23 -1.98 4.08
C GLY A 113 4.98 -1.30 4.63
N TYR A 114 3.95 -2.07 4.99
CA TYR A 114 2.72 -1.56 5.59
C TYR A 114 2.92 -1.03 7.01
N ASN A 115 3.74 -1.68 7.83
CA ASN A 115 4.06 -1.18 9.17
C ASN A 115 4.79 0.18 9.10
N ARG A 116 5.72 0.35 8.16
CA ARG A 116 6.37 1.65 7.90
C ARG A 116 5.39 2.71 7.40
N ALA A 117 4.46 2.33 6.54
CA ALA A 117 3.41 3.23 6.08
C ALA A 117 2.48 3.65 7.23
N PHE A 118 2.08 2.71 8.10
CA PHE A 118 1.25 2.99 9.26
C PHE A 118 1.91 4.01 10.22
N ALA A 119 3.20 3.90 10.46
CA ALA A 119 3.95 4.84 11.29
C ALA A 119 3.91 6.29 10.76
N VAL A 120 3.80 6.49 9.44
CA VAL A 120 3.65 7.82 8.83
C VAL A 120 2.36 8.50 9.27
N PHE A 121 1.30 7.72 9.53
CA PHE A 121 -0.01 8.21 9.94
C PHE A 121 -0.20 8.27 11.45
N ALA A 122 0.88 8.24 12.25
CA ALA A 122 0.82 8.34 13.71
C ALA A 122 -0.07 9.48 14.24
N PRO A 123 -0.11 10.69 13.63
CA PRO A 123 -1.00 11.77 14.08
C PRO A 123 -2.49 11.44 13.96
N LEU A 124 -2.85 10.42 13.20
CA LEU A 124 -4.25 10.01 12.97
C LEU A 124 -4.69 8.82 13.84
N HIS A 125 -3.76 8.13 14.52
CA HIS A 125 -4.03 6.86 15.21
C HIS A 125 -5.19 6.95 16.19
N GLY A 126 -5.33 8.04 16.95
CA GLY A 126 -6.41 8.25 17.92
C GLY A 126 -7.69 8.85 17.34
N LYS A 127 -7.71 9.26 16.07
CA LYS A 127 -8.91 9.84 15.45
C LYS A 127 -9.86 8.72 15.00
N LYS A 128 -11.17 8.96 15.11
CA LYS A 128 -12.17 8.02 14.56
C LYS A 128 -12.03 7.94 13.05
N PHE A 129 -11.95 6.73 12.52
CA PHE A 129 -11.70 6.50 11.09
C PHE A 129 -12.75 7.18 10.20
N ARG A 130 -14.03 7.09 10.58
CA ARG A 130 -15.16 7.72 9.86
C ARG A 130 -15.07 9.24 9.72
N ASP A 131 -14.36 9.90 10.63
CA ASP A 131 -14.25 11.37 10.68
C ASP A 131 -13.08 11.89 9.86
N LEU A 132 -12.18 10.99 9.38
CA LEU A 132 -11.03 11.34 8.56
C LEU A 132 -11.46 11.82 7.17
N ARG A 133 -10.77 12.83 6.69
CA ARG A 133 -10.97 13.44 5.38
C ARG A 133 -9.66 13.48 4.60
N THR A 134 -9.73 13.79 3.31
CA THR A 134 -8.53 13.95 2.46
C THR A 134 -7.50 14.87 3.07
N ALA A 135 -7.92 15.97 3.70
CA ALA A 135 -7.02 16.94 4.34
C ALA A 135 -6.22 16.31 5.51
N ASP A 136 -6.84 15.44 6.32
CA ASP A 136 -6.16 14.76 7.41
C ASP A 136 -5.04 13.84 6.88
N PHE A 137 -5.36 13.04 5.85
CA PHE A 137 -4.39 12.16 5.21
C PHE A 137 -3.28 12.94 4.53
N GLN A 138 -3.62 14.04 3.84
CA GLN A 138 -2.65 14.89 3.17
C GLN A 138 -1.68 15.52 4.16
N LEU A 139 -2.18 16.09 5.25
CA LEU A 139 -1.35 16.70 6.30
C LEU A 139 -0.36 15.70 6.91
N ALA A 140 -0.74 14.44 7.07
CA ALA A 140 0.18 13.39 7.53
C ALA A 140 1.24 13.02 6.49
N LEU A 141 0.94 13.16 5.19
CA LEU A 141 1.85 12.84 4.10
C LEU A 141 2.76 14.01 3.68
N ASP A 142 2.34 15.24 3.92
CA ASP A 142 3.08 16.45 3.48
C ASP A 142 4.57 16.45 3.92
N PRO A 143 4.95 16.04 5.15
CA PRO A 143 6.36 15.93 5.53
C PRO A 143 7.18 14.93 4.71
N HIS A 144 6.51 14.07 3.93
CA HIS A 144 7.14 13.02 3.14
C HIS A 144 7.11 13.28 1.63
N MET A 145 6.57 14.42 1.18
CA MET A 145 6.40 14.75 -0.24
C MET A 145 7.72 14.94 -1.01
N GLN A 146 8.86 15.13 -0.31
CA GLN A 146 10.20 15.15 -0.89
C GLN A 146 10.73 13.74 -1.24
N LYS A 147 10.07 12.68 -0.76
CA LYS A 147 10.44 11.29 -1.13
C LYS A 147 9.97 10.97 -2.54
N SER A 148 10.50 9.86 -3.10
CA SER A 148 10.09 9.41 -4.42
C SER A 148 8.59 9.14 -4.51
N HIS A 149 8.00 9.40 -5.69
CA HIS A 149 6.61 9.07 -6.00
C HIS A 149 6.25 7.64 -5.56
N SER A 150 7.10 6.66 -5.88
CA SER A 150 6.83 5.25 -5.52
C SER A 150 6.79 5.01 -4.01
N THR A 151 7.56 5.76 -3.22
CA THR A 151 7.55 5.65 -1.75
C THR A 151 6.25 6.20 -1.17
N VAL A 152 5.85 7.42 -1.59
CA VAL A 152 4.61 8.05 -1.08
C VAL A 152 3.37 7.32 -1.60
N SER A 153 3.44 6.77 -2.82
CA SER A 153 2.38 5.93 -3.37
C SER A 153 2.09 4.70 -2.51
N LYS A 154 3.12 4.06 -1.92
CA LYS A 154 2.93 2.95 -0.98
C LYS A 154 2.23 3.38 0.30
N TYR A 155 2.52 4.58 0.80
CA TYR A 155 1.81 5.13 1.96
C TYR A 155 0.33 5.38 1.63
N LYS A 156 0.06 5.99 0.48
CA LYS A 156 -1.32 6.17 -0.03
C LYS A 156 -2.03 4.84 -0.23
N GLN A 157 -1.33 3.80 -0.69
CA GLN A 157 -1.88 2.46 -0.87
C GLN A 157 -2.47 1.92 0.44
N LEU A 158 -1.75 2.02 1.56
CA LEU A 158 -2.25 1.59 2.88
C LEU A 158 -3.59 2.25 3.20
N ILE A 159 -3.63 3.60 3.21
CA ILE A 159 -4.86 4.32 3.59
C ILE A 159 -6.00 4.10 2.61
N THR A 160 -5.69 3.85 1.33
CA THR A 160 -6.70 3.52 0.32
C THR A 160 -7.32 2.16 0.57
N GLN A 161 -6.52 1.15 0.90
CA GLN A 161 -6.98 -0.20 1.21
C GLN A 161 -7.74 -0.24 2.53
N MET A 162 -7.23 0.41 3.59
CA MET A 162 -7.95 0.56 4.86
C MET A 162 -9.29 1.25 4.68
N SER A 163 -9.35 2.31 3.86
CA SER A 163 -10.62 3.00 3.58
C SER A 163 -11.59 2.13 2.80
N GLN A 164 -11.11 1.31 1.86
CA GLN A 164 -11.94 0.37 1.12
C GLN A 164 -12.52 -0.71 2.05
N TRP A 165 -11.68 -1.23 2.94
CA TRP A 165 -12.10 -2.17 3.97
C TRP A 165 -13.12 -1.52 4.92
N ALA A 166 -12.87 -0.28 5.38
CA ALA A 166 -13.78 0.45 6.26
C ALA A 166 -15.15 0.74 5.62
N ILE A 167 -15.22 0.89 4.29
CA ILE A 167 -16.48 1.00 3.55
C ILE A 167 -17.21 -0.35 3.57
N ARG A 168 -16.53 -1.46 3.32
CA ARG A 168 -17.09 -2.82 3.39
C ARG A 168 -17.68 -3.12 4.76
N GLU A 169 -17.01 -2.67 5.83
CA GLU A 169 -17.43 -2.85 7.22
C GLU A 169 -18.40 -1.74 7.72
N GLU A 170 -18.93 -0.92 6.83
CA GLU A 170 -19.90 0.13 7.10
C GLU A 170 -19.45 1.20 8.13
N ILE A 171 -18.11 1.35 8.32
CA ILE A 171 -17.52 2.35 9.21
C ILE A 171 -17.61 3.74 8.57
N CYS A 172 -17.38 3.83 7.27
CA CYS A 172 -17.49 5.06 6.50
C CYS A 172 -18.12 4.79 5.13
N THR A 173 -18.46 5.85 4.39
CA THR A 173 -19.16 5.74 3.09
C THR A 173 -18.31 6.17 1.91
N THR A 174 -17.20 6.83 2.16
CA THR A 174 -16.37 7.43 1.11
C THR A 174 -14.90 7.17 1.39
N ASN A 175 -14.20 6.76 0.34
CA ASN A 175 -12.75 6.61 0.39
C ASN A 175 -12.07 7.94 0.08
N PHE A 176 -11.87 8.77 1.09
CA PHE A 176 -11.18 10.06 0.98
C PHE A 176 -9.68 9.95 0.67
N ALA A 177 -9.08 8.79 0.91
CA ALA A 177 -7.67 8.54 0.59
C ALA A 177 -7.38 8.55 -0.92
N LYS A 178 -8.37 8.29 -1.78
CA LYS A 178 -8.23 8.35 -3.23
C LYS A 178 -7.81 9.72 -3.73
N PHE A 179 -8.25 10.80 -3.07
CA PHE A 179 -8.03 12.19 -3.48
C PHE A 179 -6.73 12.79 -2.95
N VAL A 180 -5.95 12.03 -2.19
CA VAL A 180 -4.62 12.45 -1.71
C VAL A 180 -3.68 12.66 -2.90
N ARG A 181 -2.97 13.78 -2.90
CA ARG A 181 -1.97 14.12 -3.92
C ARG A 181 -0.66 13.37 -3.66
N LEU A 182 0.01 13.03 -4.73
CA LEU A 182 1.34 12.39 -4.72
C LEU A 182 2.38 13.36 -5.29
N PRO A 183 3.67 13.18 -4.97
CA PRO A 183 4.74 13.87 -5.67
C PRO A 183 4.69 13.58 -7.17
N GLU A 184 5.30 14.44 -7.95
CA GLU A 184 5.43 14.21 -9.40
C GLU A 184 6.17 12.90 -9.69
N ASN A 185 5.67 12.16 -10.65
CA ASN A 185 6.31 10.92 -11.12
C ASN A 185 7.32 11.22 -12.21
N VAL A 186 8.50 11.68 -11.81
CA VAL A 186 9.61 11.90 -12.76
C VAL A 186 10.15 10.54 -13.18
N LYS A 187 9.86 10.14 -14.40
CA LYS A 187 10.45 8.94 -15.01
C LYS A 187 11.95 9.19 -15.21
N LYS A 188 12.79 8.48 -14.47
CA LYS A 188 14.24 8.47 -14.73
C LYS A 188 14.52 7.42 -15.80
N GLU A 189 15.40 7.77 -16.73
CA GLU A 189 15.96 6.78 -17.64
C GLU A 189 16.59 5.63 -16.86
N LYS A 190 16.44 4.43 -17.40
CA LYS A 190 16.98 3.25 -16.74
C LYS A 190 18.45 3.12 -17.15
N ASP A 191 19.33 3.22 -16.18
CA ASP A 191 20.75 3.00 -16.40
C ASP A 191 20.99 1.59 -16.95
N ILE A 192 21.88 1.51 -17.97
CA ILE A 192 22.38 0.27 -18.54
C ILE A 192 23.90 0.28 -18.48
N PHE A 193 24.52 -0.89 -18.55
CA PHE A 193 25.98 -1.01 -18.73
C PHE A 193 26.32 -0.78 -20.20
N THR A 194 27.30 0.07 -20.45
CA THR A 194 27.86 0.28 -21.79
C THR A 194 28.85 -0.84 -22.16
N ASP A 195 29.15 -1.01 -23.45
CA ASP A 195 30.11 -2.01 -23.92
C ASP A 195 31.50 -1.80 -23.30
N GLN A 196 31.91 -0.53 -23.10
CA GLN A 196 33.18 -0.19 -22.43
C GLN A 196 33.17 -0.61 -20.94
N GLU A 197 32.05 -0.46 -20.23
CA GLU A 197 31.94 -0.88 -18.85
C GLU A 197 31.93 -2.41 -18.73
N ILE A 198 31.31 -3.11 -19.69
CA ILE A 198 31.30 -4.57 -19.76
C ILE A 198 32.73 -5.08 -20.03
N ALA A 199 33.46 -4.46 -20.97
CA ALA A 199 34.88 -4.81 -21.24
C ALA A 199 35.77 -4.66 -20.00
N LYS A 200 35.54 -3.62 -19.16
CA LYS A 200 36.25 -3.47 -17.88
C LYS A 200 35.97 -4.61 -16.90
N LEU A 201 34.70 -5.05 -16.82
CA LEU A 201 34.29 -6.19 -15.99
C LEU A 201 34.91 -7.50 -16.48
N GLU A 202 35.02 -7.69 -17.81
CA GLU A 202 35.65 -8.86 -18.40
C GLU A 202 37.15 -8.90 -18.13
N ALA A 203 37.82 -7.75 -18.17
CA ALA A 203 39.24 -7.62 -17.90
C ALA A 203 39.59 -7.83 -16.41
N ASP A 204 38.72 -7.46 -15.46
CA ASP A 204 38.99 -7.63 -14.03
C ASP A 204 39.06 -9.10 -13.60
N ASN A 205 38.28 -9.97 -14.22
CA ASN A 205 38.26 -11.43 -14.02
C ASN A 205 38.06 -11.90 -12.56
N SER A 206 37.76 -11.00 -11.61
CA SER A 206 37.44 -11.38 -10.24
C SER A 206 36.11 -12.16 -10.15
N GLU A 207 35.89 -12.93 -9.09
CA GLU A 207 34.63 -13.64 -8.85
C GLU A 207 33.43 -12.67 -8.85
N THR A 208 33.61 -11.51 -8.22
CA THR A 208 32.57 -10.47 -8.20
C THR A 208 32.24 -9.97 -9.60
N ALA A 209 33.27 -9.74 -10.45
CA ALA A 209 33.06 -9.34 -11.85
C ALA A 209 32.37 -10.45 -12.65
N LYS A 210 32.73 -11.71 -12.45
CA LYS A 210 32.08 -12.86 -13.09
C LYS A 210 30.58 -12.92 -12.71
N ILE A 211 30.22 -12.67 -11.44
CA ILE A 211 28.81 -12.63 -11.00
C ILE A 211 28.05 -11.49 -11.70
N VAL A 212 28.67 -10.31 -11.85
CA VAL A 212 28.05 -9.19 -12.60
C VAL A 212 27.81 -9.56 -14.06
N LEU A 213 28.79 -10.19 -14.70
CA LEU A 213 28.71 -10.66 -16.09
C LEU A 213 27.63 -11.76 -16.25
N MET A 214 27.53 -12.69 -15.29
CA MET A 214 26.45 -13.68 -15.29
C MET A 214 25.07 -13.02 -15.29
N LEU A 215 24.90 -11.97 -14.49
CA LEU A 215 23.64 -11.19 -14.45
C LEU A 215 23.39 -10.42 -15.75
N ILE A 216 24.43 -9.84 -16.36
CA ILE A 216 24.35 -9.12 -17.66
C ILE A 216 23.98 -10.10 -18.78
N TYR A 217 24.63 -11.26 -18.85
CA TYR A 217 24.49 -12.20 -19.95
C TYR A 217 23.28 -13.15 -19.85
N THR A 218 22.49 -13.05 -18.78
CA THR A 218 21.25 -13.83 -18.60
C THR A 218 20.02 -12.98 -18.33
N GLY A 219 20.22 -11.74 -17.86
CA GLY A 219 19.12 -10.90 -17.42
C GLY A 219 18.43 -11.41 -16.14
N MET A 220 19.03 -12.35 -15.41
CA MET A 220 18.49 -12.87 -14.13
C MET A 220 18.42 -11.77 -13.08
N ARG A 221 17.50 -11.94 -12.12
CA ARG A 221 17.53 -11.14 -10.90
C ARG A 221 18.65 -11.62 -9.99
N ILE A 222 19.32 -10.71 -9.29
CA ILE A 222 20.39 -11.05 -8.36
C ILE A 222 19.95 -12.12 -7.33
N GLY A 223 18.74 -12.03 -6.80
CA GLY A 223 18.21 -13.03 -5.86
C GLY A 223 18.02 -14.41 -6.49
N GLU A 224 17.65 -14.46 -7.76
CA GLU A 224 17.52 -15.73 -8.51
C GLU A 224 18.89 -16.40 -8.70
N LEU A 225 19.90 -15.63 -9.07
CA LEU A 225 21.24 -16.15 -9.25
C LEU A 225 21.86 -16.68 -7.95
N PHE A 226 21.68 -16.00 -6.83
CA PHE A 226 22.23 -16.41 -5.53
C PHE A 226 21.50 -17.63 -4.93
N LEU A 227 20.31 -17.93 -5.38
CA LEU A 227 19.52 -19.10 -4.97
C LEU A 227 19.48 -20.18 -6.05
N LEU A 228 20.22 -20.03 -7.15
CA LEU A 228 20.22 -20.97 -8.25
C LEU A 228 20.82 -22.30 -7.82
N PRO A 229 20.07 -23.42 -7.83
CA PRO A 229 20.60 -24.75 -7.59
C PRO A 229 21.63 -25.11 -8.67
N LEU A 230 22.70 -25.80 -8.28
CA LEU A 230 23.71 -26.32 -9.22
C LEU A 230 23.07 -27.29 -10.22
N ALA A 231 22.09 -28.08 -9.79
CA ALA A 231 21.37 -29.05 -10.63
C ALA A 231 20.58 -28.38 -11.77
N ASP A 232 20.20 -27.10 -11.62
CA ASP A 232 19.46 -26.34 -12.63
C ASP A 232 20.35 -25.63 -13.66
N TYR A 233 21.66 -25.82 -13.57
CA TYR A 233 22.63 -25.35 -14.57
C TYR A 233 22.91 -26.43 -15.62
N HIS A 234 22.61 -26.13 -16.89
CA HIS A 234 22.70 -27.09 -18.02
C HIS A 234 23.72 -26.63 -19.09
N GLY A 235 24.75 -25.88 -18.72
CA GLY A 235 25.79 -25.42 -19.62
C GLY A 235 25.41 -24.22 -20.51
N THR A 236 24.36 -24.35 -21.30
CA THR A 236 23.88 -23.30 -22.21
C THR A 236 22.69 -22.52 -21.67
N CYS A 237 22.03 -23.03 -20.65
CA CYS A 237 20.88 -22.38 -20.00
C CYS A 237 20.84 -22.74 -18.51
N VAL A 238 20.01 -22.02 -17.78
CA VAL A 238 19.60 -22.36 -16.43
C VAL A 238 18.08 -22.43 -16.35
N VAL A 239 17.57 -23.24 -15.42
CA VAL A 239 16.16 -23.26 -15.07
C VAL A 239 16.02 -22.49 -13.76
N GLY A 240 15.17 -21.46 -13.73
CA GLY A 240 15.09 -20.60 -12.55
C GLY A 240 13.82 -19.78 -12.45
N GLY A 241 13.74 -19.01 -11.36
CA GLY A 241 12.67 -18.08 -11.10
C GLY A 241 11.66 -18.56 -10.06
N GLU A 242 11.76 -18.03 -8.84
CA GLU A 242 10.86 -18.41 -7.75
C GLU A 242 9.79 -17.37 -7.43
N LYS A 243 10.00 -16.11 -7.83
CA LYS A 243 9.29 -14.96 -7.24
C LYS A 243 7.89 -14.69 -7.80
N THR A 244 7.58 -15.18 -8.97
CA THR A 244 6.26 -15.01 -9.61
C THR A 244 5.87 -16.28 -10.33
N GLU A 245 4.58 -16.58 -10.40
CA GLU A 245 4.06 -17.76 -11.09
C GLU A 245 4.51 -17.80 -12.57
N ALA A 246 4.48 -16.68 -13.26
CA ALA A 246 4.99 -16.52 -14.62
C ALA A 246 6.52 -16.67 -14.75
N GLY A 247 7.24 -16.63 -13.64
CA GLY A 247 8.71 -16.77 -13.60
C GLY A 247 9.20 -18.14 -13.14
N ARG A 248 8.33 -18.98 -12.57
CA ARG A 248 8.74 -20.30 -12.07
C ARG A 248 9.19 -21.21 -13.18
N ASN A 249 10.27 -21.94 -12.92
CA ASN A 249 10.81 -22.98 -13.81
C ASN A 249 11.02 -22.50 -15.26
N ARG A 250 11.27 -21.19 -15.46
CA ARG A 250 11.54 -20.69 -16.79
C ARG A 250 12.96 -21.05 -17.25
N ILE A 251 13.10 -21.38 -18.52
CA ILE A 251 14.41 -21.54 -19.16
C ILE A 251 14.99 -20.15 -19.41
N ILE A 252 16.21 -19.93 -18.91
CA ILE A 252 16.98 -18.71 -19.09
C ILE A 252 18.23 -19.06 -19.90
N PRO A 253 18.29 -18.74 -21.18
CA PRO A 253 19.47 -18.98 -22.01
C PRO A 253 20.66 -18.15 -21.50
N ILE A 254 21.84 -18.75 -21.50
CA ILE A 254 23.11 -18.10 -21.19
C ILE A 254 23.76 -17.69 -22.51
N ARG A 255 24.01 -16.39 -22.70
CA ARG A 255 24.77 -15.93 -23.84
C ARG A 255 26.16 -16.61 -23.88
N PRO A 256 26.72 -16.88 -25.09
CA PRO A 256 28.02 -17.56 -25.23
C PRO A 256 29.12 -16.95 -24.36
N GLU A 257 29.17 -15.61 -24.29
CA GLU A 257 30.18 -14.86 -23.53
C GLU A 257 30.09 -15.11 -22.02
N GLY A 258 28.88 -15.38 -21.51
CA GLY A 258 28.63 -15.63 -20.08
C GLY A 258 28.94 -17.07 -19.64
N ARG A 259 28.98 -18.05 -20.56
CA ARG A 259 29.08 -19.48 -20.22
C ARG A 259 30.31 -19.81 -19.40
N ARG A 260 31.46 -19.15 -19.70
CA ARG A 260 32.72 -19.31 -18.94
C ARG A 260 32.54 -18.95 -17.44
N CYS A 261 31.73 -17.93 -17.13
CA CYS A 261 31.52 -17.51 -15.75
C CYS A 261 30.68 -18.54 -14.98
N PHE A 262 29.65 -19.08 -15.62
CA PHE A 262 28.85 -20.15 -15.03
C PHE A 262 29.66 -21.43 -14.81
N ALA A 263 30.42 -21.85 -15.81
CA ALA A 263 31.30 -23.03 -15.73
C ALA A 263 32.32 -22.89 -14.59
N TYR A 264 32.91 -21.70 -14.42
CA TYR A 264 33.83 -21.42 -13.32
C TYR A 264 33.21 -21.70 -11.97
N PHE A 265 31.99 -21.16 -11.67
CA PHE A 265 31.34 -21.38 -10.40
C PHE A 265 30.79 -22.81 -10.24
N ALA A 266 30.38 -23.45 -11.33
CA ALA A 266 29.94 -24.85 -11.29
C ALA A 266 31.06 -25.80 -10.88
N GLN A 267 32.29 -25.53 -11.31
CA GLN A 267 33.49 -26.31 -10.94
C GLN A 267 33.91 -26.05 -9.47
N GLN A 268 33.63 -24.88 -8.95
CA GLN A 268 34.02 -24.49 -7.60
C GLN A 268 32.94 -24.71 -6.56
N ALA A 269 31.74 -25.16 -6.98
CA ALA A 269 30.62 -25.36 -6.09
C ALA A 269 30.92 -26.47 -5.06
N ASP A 270 30.82 -26.11 -3.78
CA ASP A 270 31.03 -27.00 -2.62
C ASP A 270 29.72 -27.37 -1.91
N GLY A 271 28.58 -27.09 -2.53
CA GLY A 271 27.24 -27.32 -1.97
C GLY A 271 26.15 -27.33 -3.05
N PRO A 272 24.87 -27.30 -2.65
CA PRO A 272 23.75 -27.47 -3.57
C PRO A 272 23.49 -26.27 -4.49
N LEU A 273 24.05 -25.10 -4.21
CA LEU A 273 23.86 -23.90 -5.01
C LEU A 273 25.05 -23.65 -5.94
N LEU A 274 24.81 -23.08 -7.11
CA LEU A 274 25.84 -22.74 -8.10
C LEU A 274 26.94 -21.85 -7.49
N LEU A 275 26.58 -20.90 -6.66
CA LEU A 275 27.52 -19.97 -6.01
C LEU A 275 27.93 -20.42 -4.60
N SER A 276 27.82 -21.72 -4.25
CA SER A 276 28.20 -22.22 -2.93
C SER A 276 29.70 -22.03 -2.62
N GLY A 277 30.58 -22.20 -3.61
CA GLY A 277 32.00 -21.94 -3.50
C GLY A 277 32.42 -20.45 -3.55
N TYR A 278 31.50 -19.51 -3.75
CA TYR A 278 31.83 -18.09 -3.76
C TYR A 278 32.29 -17.61 -2.38
N THR A 279 33.46 -16.99 -2.32
CA THR A 279 34.13 -16.56 -1.08
C THR A 279 33.60 -15.24 -0.50
N GLY A 280 32.90 -14.43 -1.33
CA GLY A 280 32.34 -13.14 -0.94
C GLY A 280 30.99 -13.24 -0.24
N GLN A 281 30.21 -12.15 -0.28
CA GLN A 281 28.93 -12.06 0.41
C GLN A 281 27.81 -12.82 -0.31
N ARG A 282 27.35 -13.91 0.27
CA ARG A 282 26.31 -14.79 -0.32
C ARG A 282 24.86 -14.24 -0.20
N ARG A 283 24.61 -13.24 0.67
CA ARG A 283 23.30 -12.58 0.74
C ARG A 283 23.24 -11.40 -0.24
N PRO A 284 22.25 -11.31 -1.13
CA PRO A 284 22.16 -10.25 -2.15
C PRO A 284 22.32 -8.83 -1.63
N GLU A 285 21.76 -8.55 -0.45
CA GLU A 285 21.84 -7.24 0.18
C GLU A 285 23.28 -6.89 0.61
N ASN A 286 24.00 -7.86 1.18
CA ASN A 286 25.39 -7.71 1.62
C ASN A 286 26.33 -7.67 0.42
N TYR A 287 26.14 -8.56 -0.56
CA TYR A 287 26.89 -8.57 -1.82
C TYR A 287 26.86 -7.20 -2.50
N ARG A 288 25.66 -6.60 -2.62
CA ARG A 288 25.51 -5.28 -3.23
C ARG A 288 26.40 -4.22 -2.57
N LYS A 289 26.47 -4.21 -1.22
CA LYS A 289 27.19 -3.19 -0.46
C LYS A 289 28.68 -3.46 -0.35
N ARG A 290 29.08 -4.72 -0.18
CA ARG A 290 30.45 -5.11 0.18
C ARG A 290 31.29 -5.56 -0.99
N ASP A 291 30.68 -6.06 -2.05
CA ASP A 291 31.38 -6.61 -3.22
C ASP A 291 31.06 -5.82 -4.49
N TYR A 292 29.78 -5.69 -4.84
CA TYR A 292 29.33 -5.10 -6.10
C TYR A 292 29.68 -3.60 -6.24
N TYR A 293 29.28 -2.75 -5.30
CA TYR A 293 29.59 -1.32 -5.39
C TYR A 293 31.07 -1.00 -5.25
N PRO A 294 31.86 -1.65 -4.37
CA PRO A 294 33.31 -1.50 -4.36
C PRO A 294 33.96 -1.89 -5.68
N LEU A 295 33.52 -2.98 -6.34
CA LEU A 295 33.99 -3.36 -7.66
C LEU A 295 33.74 -2.25 -8.70
N LEU A 296 32.51 -1.75 -8.81
CA LEU A 296 32.20 -0.67 -9.76
C LEU A 296 33.08 0.55 -9.52
N LYS A 297 33.28 0.94 -8.25
CA LYS A 297 34.15 2.05 -7.88
C LYS A 297 35.61 1.79 -8.30
N LYS A 298 36.14 0.59 -8.05
CA LYS A 298 37.49 0.15 -8.46
C LYS A 298 37.70 0.30 -9.97
N LEU A 299 36.67 -0.07 -10.76
CA LEU A 299 36.74 -0.04 -12.23
C LEU A 299 36.38 1.33 -12.84
N GLY A 300 36.11 2.33 -12.03
CA GLY A 300 35.66 3.65 -12.50
C GLY A 300 34.36 3.58 -13.28
N ILE A 301 33.44 2.67 -12.88
CA ILE A 301 32.09 2.53 -13.41
C ILE A 301 31.13 3.32 -12.51
N PRO A 302 30.26 4.19 -13.06
CA PRO A 302 29.24 4.89 -12.28
C PRO A 302 28.40 3.93 -11.44
N GLN A 303 27.97 4.38 -10.27
CA GLN A 303 27.16 3.55 -9.38
C GLN A 303 25.81 3.22 -10.01
N LYS A 304 25.64 2.00 -10.45
CA LYS A 304 24.39 1.43 -10.97
C LYS A 304 23.86 0.39 -9.99
N ASN A 305 22.52 0.27 -9.83
CA ASN A 305 22.00 -0.83 -9.02
C ASN A 305 22.09 -2.16 -9.78
N PRO A 306 22.13 -3.32 -9.12
CA PRO A 306 22.24 -4.61 -9.81
C PRO A 306 21.13 -4.90 -10.81
N HIS A 307 19.96 -4.24 -10.71
CA HIS A 307 18.88 -4.44 -11.67
C HIS A 307 19.20 -3.83 -13.05
N CYS A 308 20.19 -2.92 -13.12
CA CYS A 308 20.70 -2.38 -14.36
C CYS A 308 21.30 -3.46 -15.27
N THR A 309 21.85 -4.55 -14.72
CA THR A 309 22.35 -5.70 -15.52
C THR A 309 21.24 -6.32 -16.36
N ARG A 310 20.04 -6.45 -15.76
CA ARG A 310 18.86 -6.98 -16.44
C ARG A 310 18.29 -5.99 -17.47
N HIS A 311 18.39 -4.68 -17.21
CA HIS A 311 18.05 -3.66 -18.21
C HIS A 311 19.02 -3.69 -19.39
N THR A 312 20.30 -3.92 -19.14
CA THR A 312 21.34 -4.09 -20.17
C THR A 312 21.01 -5.28 -21.06
N TYR A 313 20.73 -6.45 -20.48
CA TYR A 313 20.30 -7.63 -21.25
C TYR A 313 19.07 -7.34 -22.11
N ALA A 314 18.06 -6.70 -21.52
CA ALA A 314 16.81 -6.41 -22.20
C ALA A 314 17.02 -5.43 -23.38
N SER A 315 17.79 -4.35 -23.17
CA SER A 315 18.11 -3.38 -24.22
C SER A 315 18.89 -4.04 -25.35
N TRP A 316 19.91 -4.85 -24.99
CA TRP A 316 20.69 -5.57 -25.97
C TRP A 316 19.83 -6.57 -26.78
N ALA A 317 19.03 -7.38 -26.11
CA ALA A 317 18.17 -8.37 -26.78
C ALA A 317 17.21 -7.72 -27.81
N ARG A 318 16.70 -6.54 -27.48
CA ARG A 318 15.85 -5.76 -28.36
C ARG A 318 16.63 -5.22 -29.58
N LYS A 319 17.81 -4.65 -29.35
CA LYS A 319 18.69 -4.20 -30.46
C LYS A 319 19.03 -5.32 -31.43
N GLN A 320 19.08 -6.58 -30.96
CA GLN A 320 19.29 -7.77 -31.76
C GLN A 320 17.99 -8.34 -32.38
N GLY A 321 16.88 -7.60 -32.31
CA GLY A 321 15.61 -8.01 -32.94
C GLY A 321 14.83 -9.08 -32.18
N MET A 322 15.17 -9.39 -30.89
CA MET A 322 14.40 -10.37 -30.13
C MET A 322 12.95 -9.91 -29.95
N ALA A 323 12.00 -10.77 -30.27
CA ALA A 323 10.57 -10.50 -30.10
C ALA A 323 10.24 -10.19 -28.63
N PRO A 324 9.40 -9.17 -28.35
CA PRO A 324 9.04 -8.80 -26.96
C PRO A 324 8.47 -9.95 -26.15
N GLU A 325 7.70 -10.84 -26.73
CA GLU A 325 7.09 -11.99 -26.07
C GLU A 325 8.14 -13.02 -25.64
N THR A 326 9.15 -13.23 -26.47
CA THR A 326 10.28 -14.10 -26.14
C THR A 326 11.09 -13.52 -24.98
N LEU A 327 11.38 -12.22 -25.06
CA LEU A 327 12.08 -11.53 -23.99
C LEU A 327 11.31 -11.51 -22.68
N GLN A 328 9.98 -11.33 -22.73
CA GLN A 328 9.10 -11.41 -21.56
C GLN A 328 9.21 -12.80 -20.89
N LYS A 329 9.16 -13.86 -21.67
CA LYS A 329 9.32 -15.24 -21.15
C LYS A 329 10.69 -15.45 -20.49
N ILE A 330 11.77 -15.05 -21.16
CA ILE A 330 13.14 -15.17 -20.60
C ILE A 330 13.28 -14.39 -19.30
N LEU A 331 12.78 -13.15 -19.27
CA LEU A 331 12.86 -12.30 -18.10
C LEU A 331 11.84 -12.68 -17.01
N GLY A 332 10.75 -13.37 -17.32
CA GLY A 332 9.69 -13.72 -16.37
C GLY A 332 8.98 -12.47 -15.83
N HIS A 333 8.53 -11.59 -16.73
CA HIS A 333 7.66 -10.47 -16.38
C HIS A 333 6.21 -10.92 -16.43
N ALA A 334 5.49 -10.77 -15.32
CA ALA A 334 4.06 -11.13 -15.22
C ALA A 334 3.17 -10.25 -16.11
N ASP A 335 3.59 -9.00 -16.38
CA ASP A 335 2.86 -8.03 -17.17
C ASP A 335 3.72 -7.55 -18.34
N TYR A 336 3.13 -7.58 -19.55
CA TYR A 336 3.73 -7.07 -20.79
C TYR A 336 4.10 -5.59 -20.69
N SER A 337 3.31 -4.79 -19.96
CA SER A 337 3.59 -3.37 -19.72
C SER A 337 4.96 -3.14 -19.09
N THR A 338 5.43 -4.08 -18.25
CA THR A 338 6.76 -4.04 -17.64
C THR A 338 7.85 -4.23 -18.69
N THR A 339 7.62 -5.05 -19.69
CA THR A 339 8.52 -5.26 -20.82
C THR A 339 8.44 -4.06 -21.78
N ALA A 340 7.26 -3.60 -22.15
CA ALA A 340 7.04 -2.46 -23.04
C ALA A 340 7.64 -1.15 -22.45
N ASN A 341 7.48 -0.88 -21.17
CA ASN A 341 8.03 0.32 -20.52
C ASN A 341 9.57 0.36 -20.42
N ILE A 342 10.26 -0.74 -20.71
CA ILE A 342 11.74 -0.76 -20.84
C ILE A 342 12.18 -0.15 -22.18
N TYR A 343 11.27 -0.07 -23.17
CA TYR A 343 11.55 0.19 -24.60
C TYR A 343 11.01 1.52 -25.12
N VAL A 344 10.65 2.47 -24.27
CA VAL A 344 10.17 3.80 -24.70
C VAL A 344 11.27 4.69 -25.33
N HIS A 345 12.52 4.24 -25.33
CA HIS A 345 13.60 4.89 -26.07
C HIS A 345 13.88 4.13 -27.37
N THR A 346 12.93 4.15 -28.29
CA THR A 346 13.21 3.80 -29.67
C THR A 346 13.88 5.04 -30.27
N ASP A 347 15.17 4.94 -30.59
CA ASP A 347 15.87 6.00 -31.31
C ASP A 347 15.15 6.27 -32.63
N ALA A 348 15.12 7.54 -33.05
CA ALA A 348 14.51 7.91 -34.34
C ALA A 348 15.07 7.08 -35.50
N GLU A 349 16.35 6.70 -35.43
CA GLU A 349 17.01 5.83 -36.39
C GLU A 349 16.41 4.41 -36.43
N GLU A 350 16.07 3.81 -35.27
CA GLU A 350 15.37 2.50 -35.22
C GLU A 350 13.98 2.54 -35.87
N LEU A 351 13.26 3.65 -35.70
CA LEU A 351 11.96 3.84 -36.33
C LEU A 351 12.06 4.01 -37.83
N ILE A 352 13.06 4.76 -38.29
CA ILE A 352 13.33 4.97 -39.72
C ILE A 352 13.72 3.63 -40.37
N GLN A 353 14.67 2.89 -39.78
CA GLN A 353 15.07 1.56 -40.28
C GLN A 353 13.93 0.55 -40.31
N ALA A 354 13.04 0.57 -39.31
CA ALA A 354 11.89 -0.32 -39.26
C ALA A 354 10.91 -0.04 -40.40
N VAL A 355 10.76 1.22 -40.85
CA VAL A 355 9.93 1.60 -41.99
C VAL A 355 10.62 1.32 -43.33
N GLU A 356 11.94 1.51 -43.40
CA GLU A 356 12.72 1.24 -44.60
C GLU A 356 12.86 -0.26 -44.93
N ASN A 357 12.69 -1.14 -43.91
CA ASN A 357 12.72 -2.59 -44.06
C ASN A 357 11.33 -3.24 -44.25
N CYS A 358 10.25 -2.46 -44.33
CA CYS A 358 8.90 -2.89 -44.70
C CYS A 358 8.63 -2.72 -46.19
#